data_b847c06e0a2457f2b13bee63ed011ecc
#
_entry.id   b847c06e0a2457f2b13bee63ed011ecc
#
_cell.length_a   1.000
_cell.length_b   1.000
_cell.length_c   1.000
_cell.angle_alpha   90.00
_cell.angle_beta   90.00
_cell.angle_gamma   90.00
#
_symmetry.space_group_name_H-M   'P 1'
#
loop_
_entity.id
_entity.type
_entity.pdbx_description
1 polymer ?
#
loop_
_entity_poly.entity_id
_entity_poly.type
_entity_poly.pdbx_seq_one_letter_code
_entity_poly.pdbx_strand_id
1 'polypeptide(L)'
;MESPGLYTMVCIKDGEYIGTASFGRARIDNCSDSGEIISIYLLPEYIGKGYGIKIMDSVINELRIHEYKDVILYVLEENTRARKFYERYGFELCNDDKEVIIGGKKLTAVRYAIRDIQ
;
A
#
# COMPACT_ATOMS: atom_id res chain seq x y z
N MET A 1 -2.56 -16.93 -14.90
CA MET A 1 -3.29 -15.80 -15.50
C MET A 1 -3.34 -14.66 -14.51
N GLU A 2 -2.91 -13.50 -14.92
CA GLU A 2 -2.95 -12.33 -14.03
C GLU A 2 -4.37 -11.79 -13.91
N SER A 3 -4.74 -11.37 -12.71
CA SER A 3 -6.00 -10.67 -12.50
C SER A 3 -5.90 -9.28 -13.14
N PRO A 4 -6.93 -8.84 -13.91
CA PRO A 4 -6.93 -7.48 -14.44
C PRO A 4 -6.78 -6.44 -13.32
N GLY A 5 -5.86 -5.50 -13.48
CA GLY A 5 -5.64 -4.42 -12.53
C GLY A 5 -4.78 -4.76 -11.32
N LEU A 6 -4.10 -5.92 -11.33
CA LEU A 6 -3.14 -6.27 -10.28
C LEU A 6 -1.73 -6.19 -10.84
N TYR A 7 -0.84 -5.49 -10.12
CA TYR A 7 0.55 -5.27 -10.52
C TYR A 7 1.50 -5.61 -9.38
N THR A 8 2.69 -6.06 -9.74
CA THR A 8 3.75 -6.31 -8.77
C THR A 8 5.01 -5.59 -9.25
N MET A 9 5.60 -4.82 -8.34
CA MET A 9 6.83 -4.08 -8.59
C MET A 9 7.94 -4.71 -7.75
N VAL A 10 9.05 -5.05 -8.40
CA VAL A 10 10.24 -5.54 -7.71
C VAL A 10 11.21 -4.37 -7.61
N CYS A 11 11.74 -4.14 -6.42
CA CYS A 11 12.62 -3.00 -6.15
C CYS A 11 14.06 -3.48 -6.10
N ILE A 12 14.88 -2.89 -6.96
CA ILE A 12 16.29 -3.27 -7.12
C ILE A 12 17.18 -2.05 -6.85
N LYS A 13 18.24 -2.24 -6.09
CA LYS A 13 19.25 -1.23 -5.86
C LYS A 13 20.61 -1.83 -6.11
N ASP A 14 21.38 -1.21 -7.01
CA ASP A 14 22.75 -1.66 -7.36
C ASP A 14 22.79 -3.15 -7.74
N GLY A 15 21.75 -3.60 -8.47
CA GLY A 15 21.64 -4.98 -8.91
C GLY A 15 21.09 -5.96 -7.87
N GLU A 16 20.77 -5.50 -6.68
CA GLU A 16 20.27 -6.36 -5.60
C GLU A 16 18.80 -6.11 -5.30
N TYR A 17 18.08 -7.20 -5.03
CA TYR A 17 16.69 -7.12 -4.59
C TYR A 17 16.61 -6.48 -3.19
N ILE A 18 15.78 -5.46 -3.03
CA ILE A 18 15.59 -4.82 -1.74
C ILE A 18 14.15 -4.84 -1.25
N GLY A 19 13.18 -5.10 -2.13
CA GLY A 19 11.79 -5.10 -1.70
C GLY A 19 10.81 -5.33 -2.84
N THR A 20 9.52 -5.36 -2.49
CA THR A 20 8.42 -5.64 -3.43
C THR A 20 7.20 -4.84 -3.04
N ALA A 21 6.42 -4.43 -4.03
CA ALA A 21 5.13 -3.80 -3.80
C ALA A 21 4.09 -4.44 -4.72
N SER A 22 2.90 -4.70 -4.17
CA SER A 22 1.76 -5.19 -4.94
C SER A 22 0.62 -4.20 -4.81
N PHE A 23 0.01 -3.85 -5.93
CA PHE A 23 -1.01 -2.81 -5.97
C PHE A 23 -1.87 -2.99 -7.21
N GLY A 24 -3.02 -2.34 -7.23
CA GLY A 24 -3.90 -2.41 -8.39
C GLY A 24 -5.24 -1.80 -8.09
N ARG A 25 -6.28 -2.31 -8.73
CA ARG A 25 -7.64 -1.84 -8.49
C ARG A 25 -8.08 -2.20 -7.08
N ALA A 26 -8.77 -1.27 -6.41
CA ALA A 26 -9.31 -1.54 -5.08
C ALA A 26 -10.30 -2.70 -5.14
N ARG A 27 -10.18 -3.61 -4.17
CA ARG A 27 -10.97 -4.84 -4.09
C ARG A 27 -12.26 -4.66 -3.28
N ILE A 28 -12.73 -3.42 -3.17
CA ILE A 28 -13.92 -3.06 -2.42
C ILE A 28 -14.99 -2.59 -3.39
N ASP A 29 -16.24 -3.02 -3.17
CA ASP A 29 -17.36 -2.55 -3.95
C ASP A 29 -17.52 -1.03 -3.77
N ASN A 30 -17.97 -0.33 -4.81
CA ASN A 30 -18.16 1.11 -4.84
C ASN A 30 -16.87 1.94 -4.83
N CYS A 31 -15.73 1.31 -5.07
CA CYS A 31 -14.44 2.01 -5.14
C CYS A 31 -13.74 1.72 -6.47
N SER A 32 -14.50 1.70 -7.56
CA SER A 32 -13.97 1.34 -8.89
C SER A 32 -12.91 2.30 -9.41
N ASP A 33 -12.94 3.57 -8.96
CA ASP A 33 -11.96 4.58 -9.38
C ASP A 33 -10.75 4.65 -8.45
N SER A 34 -10.71 3.79 -7.45
CA SER A 34 -9.63 3.78 -6.48
C SER A 34 -8.64 2.65 -6.75
N GLY A 35 -7.37 2.95 -6.57
CA GLY A 35 -6.35 1.93 -6.49
C GLY A 35 -6.20 1.45 -5.06
N GLU A 36 -5.53 0.34 -4.89
CA GLU A 36 -5.23 -0.22 -3.57
C GLU A 36 -3.78 -0.67 -3.53
N ILE A 37 -3.09 -0.31 -2.46
CA ILE A 37 -1.79 -0.88 -2.16
C ILE A 37 -2.04 -2.11 -1.31
N ILE A 38 -1.73 -3.28 -1.86
CA ILE A 38 -2.01 -4.56 -1.21
C ILE A 38 -0.90 -4.91 -0.24
N SER A 39 0.35 -4.68 -0.65
CA SER A 39 1.50 -4.92 0.21
C SER A 39 2.69 -4.09 -0.25
N ILE A 40 3.50 -3.68 0.73
CA ILE A 40 4.82 -3.13 0.48
C ILE A 40 5.75 -3.86 1.42
N TYR A 41 6.78 -4.48 0.88
CA TYR A 41 7.77 -5.18 1.66
C TYR A 41 9.15 -4.62 1.35
N LEU A 42 9.93 -4.39 2.38
CA LEU A 42 11.30 -3.92 2.27
C LEU A 42 12.17 -4.81 3.15
N LEU A 43 13.29 -5.27 2.62
CA LEU A 43 14.21 -6.06 3.43
C LEU A 43 14.60 -5.27 4.68
N PRO A 44 14.72 -5.95 5.85
CA PRO A 44 14.98 -5.25 7.11
C PRO A 44 16.18 -4.31 7.09
N GLU A 45 17.27 -4.68 6.42
CA GLU A 45 18.47 -3.86 6.36
C GLU A 45 18.29 -2.56 5.58
N TYR A 46 17.21 -2.42 4.82
CA TYR A 46 16.92 -1.20 4.06
C TYR A 46 15.85 -0.33 4.70
N ILE A 47 15.25 -0.78 5.80
CA ILE A 47 14.23 -0.01 6.52
C ILE A 47 14.88 1.18 7.24
N GLY A 48 14.20 2.33 7.20
CA GLY A 48 14.67 3.54 7.88
C GLY A 48 15.72 4.33 7.13
N LYS A 49 15.94 4.01 5.85
CA LYS A 49 16.97 4.67 5.02
C LYS A 49 16.38 5.48 3.86
N GLY A 50 15.07 5.71 3.88
CA GLY A 50 14.41 6.50 2.85
C GLY A 50 13.92 5.72 1.63
N TYR A 51 14.18 4.43 1.55
CA TYR A 51 13.73 3.63 0.41
C TYR A 51 12.22 3.44 0.37
N GLY A 52 11.57 3.41 1.54
CA GLY A 52 10.12 3.27 1.61
C GLY A 52 9.38 4.39 0.89
N ILE A 53 9.86 5.63 1.05
CA ILE A 53 9.27 6.79 0.39
C ILE A 53 9.45 6.68 -1.13
N LYS A 54 10.62 6.25 -1.59
CA LYS A 54 10.89 6.08 -3.02
C LYS A 54 10.00 5.01 -3.64
N ILE A 55 9.79 3.91 -2.93
CA ILE A 55 8.90 2.84 -3.38
C ILE A 55 7.46 3.37 -3.45
N MET A 56 7.03 4.08 -2.41
CA MET A 56 5.69 4.67 -2.38
C MET A 56 5.48 5.64 -3.54
N ASP A 57 6.45 6.52 -3.79
CA ASP A 57 6.38 7.46 -4.91
C ASP A 57 6.21 6.72 -6.23
N SER A 58 6.94 5.64 -6.43
CA SER A 58 6.84 4.84 -7.64
C SER A 58 5.48 4.16 -7.78
N VAL A 59 4.95 3.61 -6.68
CA VAL A 59 3.63 2.98 -6.66
C VAL A 59 2.54 3.99 -6.97
N ILE A 60 2.57 5.15 -6.32
CA ILE A 60 1.59 6.22 -6.56
C ILE A 60 1.68 6.70 -8.01
N ASN A 61 2.88 6.84 -8.55
CA ASN A 61 3.04 7.24 -9.95
C ASN A 61 2.44 6.22 -10.91
N GLU A 62 2.65 4.94 -10.67
CA GLU A 62 2.05 3.90 -11.50
C GLU A 62 0.52 3.92 -11.43
N LEU A 63 -0.03 4.09 -10.22
CA LEU A 63 -1.48 4.20 -10.05
C LEU A 63 -2.03 5.44 -10.75
N ARG A 64 -1.28 6.55 -10.73
CA ARG A 64 -1.66 7.77 -11.44
C ARG A 64 -1.69 7.53 -12.96
N ILE A 65 -0.69 6.83 -13.49
CA ILE A 65 -0.63 6.49 -14.92
C ILE A 65 -1.83 5.63 -15.32
N HIS A 66 -2.27 4.73 -14.45
CA HIS A 66 -3.45 3.90 -14.69
C HIS A 66 -4.76 4.62 -14.38
N GLU A 67 -4.71 5.93 -14.15
CA GLU A 67 -5.87 6.82 -14.02
C GLU A 67 -6.73 6.62 -12.78
N TYR A 68 -6.18 6.00 -11.73
CA TYR A 68 -6.86 5.95 -10.44
C TYR A 68 -6.81 7.34 -9.79
N LYS A 69 -7.93 7.74 -9.17
CA LYS A 69 -8.05 9.05 -8.53
C LYS A 69 -7.58 9.03 -7.08
N ASP A 70 -7.85 7.95 -6.40
CA ASP A 70 -7.54 7.79 -4.99
C ASP A 70 -6.83 6.46 -4.79
N VAL A 71 -6.12 6.35 -3.68
CA VAL A 71 -5.44 5.10 -3.30
C VAL A 71 -5.80 4.76 -1.87
N ILE A 72 -6.21 3.51 -1.63
CA ILE A 72 -6.49 3.02 -0.28
C ILE A 72 -5.48 1.92 0.08
N LEU A 73 -5.35 1.69 1.36
CA LEU A 73 -4.61 0.55 1.88
C LEU A 73 -5.19 0.15 3.23
N TYR A 74 -4.93 -1.08 3.62
CA TYR A 74 -5.27 -1.58 4.96
C TYR A 74 -3.99 -1.90 5.70
N VAL A 75 -3.97 -1.61 6.98
CA VAL A 75 -2.84 -1.90 7.86
C VAL A 75 -3.39 -2.34 9.21
N LEU A 76 -2.71 -3.25 9.88
CA LEU A 76 -3.13 -3.68 11.21
C LEU A 76 -3.12 -2.47 12.16
N GLU A 77 -4.18 -2.33 12.94
CA GLU A 77 -4.34 -1.22 13.88
C GLU A 77 -3.15 -1.10 14.83
N GLU A 78 -2.60 -2.23 15.26
CA GLU A 78 -1.47 -2.24 16.19
C GLU A 78 -0.10 -2.03 15.53
N ASN A 79 -0.04 -1.98 14.20
CA ASN A 79 1.21 -1.75 13.49
C ASN A 79 1.52 -0.25 13.45
N THR A 80 1.92 0.28 14.60
CA THR A 80 2.16 1.72 14.80
C THR A 80 3.19 2.26 13.83
N ARG A 81 4.24 1.50 13.55
CA ARG A 81 5.32 1.94 12.65
C ARG A 81 4.82 2.19 11.24
N ALA A 82 4.07 1.24 10.68
CA ALA A 82 3.52 1.37 9.34
C ALA A 82 2.51 2.51 9.28
N ARG A 83 1.65 2.63 10.31
CA ARG A 83 0.65 3.70 10.37
C ARG A 83 1.31 5.07 10.34
N LYS A 84 2.37 5.26 11.12
CA LYS A 84 3.11 6.52 11.12
C LYS A 84 3.74 6.82 9.78
N PHE A 85 4.26 5.81 9.11
CA PHE A 85 4.83 5.96 7.77
C PHE A 85 3.78 6.46 6.79
N TYR A 86 2.60 5.82 6.76
CA TYR A 86 1.53 6.22 5.85
C TYR A 86 1.02 7.62 6.16
N GLU A 87 0.84 7.95 7.45
CA GLU A 87 0.38 9.28 7.86
C GLU A 87 1.37 10.37 7.44
N ARG A 88 2.65 10.13 7.62
CA ARG A 88 3.68 11.08 7.18
C ARG A 88 3.72 11.24 5.67
N TYR A 89 3.43 10.18 4.94
CA TYR A 89 3.40 10.25 3.49
C TYR A 89 2.23 11.09 2.97
N GLY A 90 1.15 11.17 3.74
CA GLY A 90 -0.03 11.95 3.37
C GLY A 90 -1.33 11.17 3.35
N PHE A 91 -1.30 9.89 3.73
CA PHE A 91 -2.53 9.11 3.88
C PHE A 91 -3.29 9.53 5.12
N GLU A 92 -4.61 9.52 5.01
CA GLU A 92 -5.50 9.84 6.11
C GLU A 92 -6.29 8.61 6.54
N LEU A 93 -6.50 8.48 7.85
CA LEU A 93 -7.26 7.38 8.41
C LEU A 93 -8.74 7.52 8.03
N CYS A 94 -9.32 6.44 7.52
CA CYS A 94 -10.74 6.35 7.23
C CYS A 94 -11.44 5.64 8.39
N ASN A 95 -12.77 5.82 8.49
CA ASN A 95 -13.55 5.16 9.54
C ASN A 95 -14.01 3.76 9.16
N ASP A 96 -13.35 3.14 8.21
CA ASP A 96 -13.72 1.81 7.71
C ASP A 96 -12.68 0.79 8.14
N ASP A 97 -13.01 0.06 9.20
CA ASP A 97 -12.16 -1.00 9.70
C ASP A 97 -12.66 -2.35 9.21
N LYS A 98 -11.79 -3.34 9.17
CA LYS A 98 -12.23 -4.71 8.94
C LYS A 98 -11.51 -5.65 9.89
N GLU A 99 -12.20 -6.74 10.23
CA GLU A 99 -11.61 -7.80 11.03
C GLU A 99 -10.87 -8.76 10.11
N VAL A 100 -9.67 -9.14 10.51
CA VAL A 100 -8.86 -10.12 9.80
C VAL A 100 -8.43 -11.21 10.77
N ILE A 101 -8.20 -12.41 10.25
CA ILE A 101 -7.74 -13.54 11.07
C ILE A 101 -6.34 -13.91 10.59
N ILE A 102 -5.37 -13.84 11.50
CA ILE A 102 -3.99 -14.18 11.22
C ILE A 102 -3.52 -15.15 12.29
N GLY A 103 -3.12 -16.35 11.89
CA GLY A 103 -2.67 -17.37 12.82
C GLY A 103 -3.74 -17.77 13.84
N GLY A 104 -5.03 -17.74 13.44
CA GLY A 104 -6.14 -18.05 14.32
C GLY A 104 -6.56 -16.92 15.25
N LYS A 105 -5.86 -15.78 15.21
CA LYS A 105 -6.15 -14.63 16.06
C LYS A 105 -6.91 -13.57 15.28
N LYS A 106 -7.95 -13.01 15.88
CA LYS A 106 -8.71 -11.91 15.30
C LYS A 106 -7.99 -10.59 15.53
N LEU A 107 -7.76 -9.87 14.46
CA LEU A 107 -7.09 -8.55 14.49
C LEU A 107 -7.93 -7.56 13.71
N THR A 108 -7.73 -6.29 14.00
CA THR A 108 -8.39 -5.20 13.28
C THR A 108 -7.43 -4.58 12.28
N ALA A 109 -7.86 -4.45 11.03
CA ALA A 109 -7.15 -3.70 10.02
C ALA A 109 -7.88 -2.38 9.81
N VAL A 110 -7.14 -1.28 9.79
CA VAL A 110 -7.70 0.05 9.58
C VAL A 110 -7.38 0.50 8.15
N ARG A 111 -8.30 1.29 7.57
CA ARG A 111 -8.14 1.77 6.21
C ARG A 111 -7.58 3.18 6.19
N TYR A 112 -6.62 3.39 5.32
CA TYR A 112 -6.06 4.71 5.01
C TYR A 112 -6.33 5.02 3.55
N ALA A 113 -6.41 6.30 3.23
CA ALA A 113 -6.59 6.74 1.85
C ALA A 113 -5.78 8.01 1.58
N ILE A 114 -5.27 8.12 0.36
CA ILE A 114 -4.76 9.38 -0.16
C ILE A 114 -5.60 9.70 -1.39
N ARG A 115 -6.10 10.93 -1.48
CA ARG A 115 -7.06 11.34 -2.50
C ARG A 115 -6.45 12.31 -3.49
N ASP A 116 -7.10 12.36 -4.67
CA ASP A 116 -6.75 13.33 -5.72
C ASP A 116 -5.30 13.24 -6.16
N ILE A 117 -4.85 12.02 -6.47
CA ILE A 117 -3.47 11.80 -6.93
C ILE A 117 -3.24 12.22 -8.38
N GLN A 118 -4.31 12.55 -9.14
CA GLN A 118 -4.19 12.97 -10.53
C GLN A 118 -3.66 14.39 -10.69
#